data_e550f894c0203d0a4ce262b53632762a
#
_entry.id   e550f894c0203d0a4ce262b53632762a
#
_cell.length_a   1.000
_cell.length_b   1.000
_cell.length_c   1.000
_cell.angle_alpha   90.00
_cell.angle_beta   90.00
_cell.angle_gamma   90.00
#
_symmetry.space_group_name_H-M   'P 1'
#
loop_
_entity.id
_entity.type
_entity.pdbx_description
1 polymer ?
#
loop_
_entity_poly.entity_id
_entity_poly.type
_entity_poly.pdbx_seq_one_letter_code
_entity_poly.pdbx_strand_id
1 'polypeptide(L)'
;MNERKIKYGIDNELNFYHRPAKVVGGDFYSALKVDDEKIVCILADVMGHGIVSNYVVAIIKGAFKVLARTCNSPGEIMTKLNDMLYDEFDKMGIFTTCLVGMIDTKKNTMTVSNAGHYSPIVIKKDVCIKRDLNCKKGIPIGVLEDVTYENNVLNLDECSMVCMYTDGILEIKNKLKEEYGVSRLESFMQKNYTYSQELIVEILKAELK
;
A
#
# COMPACT_ATOMS: atom_id res chain seq x y z
N MET A 1 15.73 9.63 3.03
CA MET A 1 15.10 8.80 1.97
C MET A 1 15.20 7.36 2.44
N ASN A 2 14.11 6.75 2.85
CA ASN A 2 14.11 5.38 3.38
C ASN A 2 13.66 4.44 2.27
N GLU A 3 14.63 3.84 1.57
CA GLU A 3 14.39 2.70 0.71
C GLU A 3 14.51 1.44 1.54
N ARG A 4 13.53 0.57 1.46
CA ARG A 4 13.56 -0.73 2.11
C ARG A 4 13.26 -1.79 1.06
N LYS A 5 14.07 -2.83 1.05
CA LYS A 5 13.94 -3.97 0.15
C LYS A 5 13.77 -5.24 0.96
N ILE A 6 12.82 -6.08 0.57
CA ILE A 6 12.63 -7.43 1.11
C ILE A 6 12.68 -8.40 -0.07
N LYS A 7 13.68 -9.26 -0.10
CA LYS A 7 13.77 -10.35 -1.08
C LYS A 7 13.01 -11.57 -0.56
N TYR A 8 12.31 -12.26 -1.45
CA TYR A 8 11.61 -13.50 -1.18
C TYR A 8 11.58 -14.40 -2.42
N GLY A 9 11.62 -15.72 -2.21
CA GLY A 9 11.80 -16.64 -3.33
C GLY A 9 13.13 -16.46 -4.06
N ILE A 10 13.22 -16.93 -5.29
CA ILE A 10 14.47 -16.89 -6.10
C ILE A 10 14.65 -15.51 -6.73
N ASP A 11 13.60 -14.96 -7.38
CA ASP A 11 13.69 -13.71 -8.17
C ASP A 11 12.69 -12.63 -7.73
N ASN A 12 11.95 -12.85 -6.63
CA ASN A 12 10.93 -11.94 -6.18
C ASN A 12 11.45 -10.97 -5.11
N GLU A 13 10.99 -9.73 -5.20
CA GLU A 13 11.34 -8.69 -4.24
C GLU A 13 10.18 -7.72 -4.01
N LEU A 14 10.15 -7.13 -2.83
CA LEU A 14 9.25 -6.07 -2.44
C LEU A 14 10.08 -4.83 -2.15
N ASN A 15 9.94 -3.80 -2.95
CA ASN A 15 10.64 -2.53 -2.80
C ASN A 15 9.69 -1.43 -2.37
N PHE A 16 10.20 -0.51 -1.56
CA PHE A 16 9.45 0.64 -1.06
C PHE A 16 10.16 1.93 -1.41
N TYR A 17 9.40 2.88 -1.94
CA TYR A 17 9.83 4.24 -2.15
C TYR A 17 8.93 5.20 -1.39
N HIS A 18 9.51 6.09 -0.60
CA HIS A 18 8.78 7.12 0.13
C HIS A 18 9.55 8.44 0.10
N ARG A 19 8.88 9.49 -0.36
CA ARG A 19 9.40 10.86 -0.34
C ARG A 19 8.34 11.77 0.27
N PRO A 20 8.46 12.11 1.56
CA PRO A 20 7.52 13.03 2.19
C PRO A 20 7.60 14.41 1.56
N ALA A 21 6.45 15.03 1.32
CA ALA A 21 6.35 16.39 0.77
C ALA A 21 6.82 17.45 1.79
N LYS A 22 6.67 17.16 3.08
CA LYS A 22 7.14 17.96 4.24
C LYS A 22 7.96 17.07 5.16
N VAL A 23 8.50 17.65 6.24
CA VAL A 23 9.29 16.92 7.24
C VAL A 23 8.51 15.74 7.81
N VAL A 24 7.17 15.84 7.85
CA VAL A 24 6.23 14.84 8.37
C VAL A 24 4.95 14.81 7.55
N GLY A 25 4.55 13.62 7.11
CA GLY A 25 3.35 13.36 6.32
C GLY A 25 2.46 12.28 6.94
N GLY A 26 1.20 12.18 6.49
CA GLY A 26 0.25 11.12 6.84
C GLY A 26 0.56 9.80 6.13
N ASP A 27 1.20 9.88 4.97
CA ASP A 27 1.60 8.74 4.18
C ASP A 27 2.65 7.88 4.86
N PHE A 28 2.43 6.59 4.92
CA PHE A 28 3.45 5.66 5.40
C PHE A 28 3.29 4.25 4.81
N TYR A 29 4.38 3.52 4.87
CA TYR A 29 4.39 2.09 4.64
C TYR A 29 5.06 1.34 5.78
N SER A 30 4.73 0.07 5.91
CA SER A 30 5.46 -0.87 6.75
C SER A 30 5.40 -2.26 6.14
N ALA A 31 6.44 -3.07 6.37
CA ALA A 31 6.43 -4.46 5.96
C ALA A 31 7.20 -5.31 6.96
N LEU A 32 6.75 -6.55 7.09
CA LEU A 32 7.30 -7.57 7.98
C LEU A 32 7.42 -8.89 7.22
N LYS A 33 8.57 -9.53 7.30
CA LYS A 33 8.69 -10.96 7.10
C LYS A 33 8.26 -11.62 8.42
N VAL A 34 7.07 -12.23 8.43
CA VAL A 34 6.50 -12.83 9.65
C VAL A 34 7.17 -14.16 9.93
N ASP A 35 7.37 -14.96 8.89
CA ASP A 35 8.08 -16.23 8.88
C ASP A 35 8.72 -16.45 7.49
N ASP A 36 9.19 -17.65 7.19
CA ASP A 36 9.85 -17.95 5.92
C ASP A 36 8.90 -17.99 4.72
N GLU A 37 7.61 -18.18 4.96
CA GLU A 37 6.58 -18.30 3.91
C GLU A 37 5.68 -17.06 3.83
N LYS A 38 5.67 -16.18 4.85
CA LYS A 38 4.70 -15.09 4.96
C LYS A 38 5.35 -13.72 5.08
N ILE A 39 4.98 -12.82 4.19
CA ILE A 39 5.34 -11.40 4.24
C ILE A 39 4.04 -10.59 4.30
N VAL A 40 3.96 -9.64 5.23
CA VAL A 40 2.81 -8.74 5.36
C VAL A 40 3.26 -7.30 5.19
N CYS A 41 2.54 -6.53 4.37
CA CYS A 41 2.81 -5.11 4.16
C CYS A 41 1.54 -4.28 4.31
N ILE A 42 1.71 -3.03 4.69
CA ILE A 42 0.68 -1.99 4.72
C ILE A 42 1.20 -0.74 4.03
N LEU A 43 0.33 -0.14 3.22
CA LEU A 43 0.47 1.21 2.69
C LEU A 43 -0.75 1.99 3.15
N ALA A 44 -0.57 3.16 3.74
CA ALA A 44 -1.66 3.92 4.32
C ALA A 44 -1.42 5.43 4.22
N ASP A 45 -2.53 6.16 4.18
CA ASP A 45 -2.57 7.61 4.21
C ASP A 45 -3.54 8.06 5.31
N VAL A 46 -2.99 8.78 6.30
CA VAL A 46 -3.73 9.35 7.44
C VAL A 46 -4.21 10.74 7.08
N MET A 47 -5.49 11.01 7.25
CA MET A 47 -6.08 12.31 7.02
C MET A 47 -5.29 13.42 7.71
N GLY A 48 -4.96 14.47 6.95
CA GLY A 48 -4.27 15.66 7.45
C GLY A 48 -2.74 15.55 7.49
N HIS A 49 -2.08 16.51 8.14
CA HIS A 49 -0.62 16.61 8.16
C HIS A 49 -0.12 17.17 9.51
N GLY A 50 1.15 16.93 9.79
CA GLY A 50 1.81 17.47 10.97
C GLY A 50 1.84 16.49 12.15
N ILE A 51 1.83 17.01 13.37
CA ILE A 51 2.11 16.23 14.59
C ILE A 51 1.01 15.18 14.83
N VAL A 52 -0.25 15.53 14.62
CA VAL A 52 -1.39 14.62 14.85
C VAL A 52 -1.34 13.42 13.91
N SER A 53 -1.19 13.65 12.61
CA SER A 53 -1.09 12.55 11.66
C SER A 53 0.11 11.64 11.92
N ASN A 54 1.25 12.21 12.34
CA ASN A 54 2.40 11.39 12.75
C ASN A 54 2.17 10.54 14.01
N TYR A 55 1.47 11.09 14.99
CA TYR A 55 1.07 10.32 16.17
C TYR A 55 0.22 9.11 15.75
N VAL A 56 -0.76 9.33 14.89
CA VAL A 56 -1.62 8.27 14.33
C VAL A 56 -0.82 7.26 13.54
N VAL A 57 0.10 7.69 12.67
CA VAL A 57 1.02 6.80 11.95
C VAL A 57 1.80 5.91 12.91
N ALA A 58 2.29 6.44 14.03
CA ALA A 58 3.04 5.66 15.01
C ALA A 58 2.16 4.58 15.68
N ILE A 59 0.92 4.92 16.03
CA ILE A 59 -0.04 3.98 16.62
C ILE A 59 -0.38 2.88 15.62
N ILE A 60 -0.75 3.23 14.38
CA ILE A 60 -1.10 2.24 13.36
C ILE A 60 0.09 1.31 13.09
N LYS A 61 1.31 1.84 12.97
CA LYS A 61 2.52 1.02 12.77
C LYS A 61 2.77 0.05 13.92
N GLY A 62 2.52 0.48 15.15
CA GLY A 62 2.66 -0.37 16.33
C GLY A 62 1.63 -1.51 16.32
N ALA A 63 0.35 -1.19 16.17
CA ALA A 63 -0.75 -2.14 16.09
C ALA A 63 -0.57 -3.11 14.91
N PHE A 64 -0.27 -2.59 13.72
CA PHE A 64 -0.01 -3.41 12.53
C PHE A 64 1.08 -4.46 12.76
N LYS A 65 2.19 -4.12 13.41
CA LYS A 65 3.29 -5.07 13.66
C LYS A 65 2.87 -6.24 14.57
N VAL A 66 1.94 -6.02 15.49
CA VAL A 66 1.36 -7.07 16.34
C VAL A 66 0.37 -7.90 15.53
N LEU A 67 -0.60 -7.25 14.88
CA LEU A 67 -1.66 -7.90 14.12
C LEU A 67 -1.12 -8.72 12.93
N ALA A 68 -0.09 -8.22 12.25
CA ALA A 68 0.55 -8.96 11.16
C ALA A 68 1.12 -10.32 11.58
N ARG A 69 1.44 -10.50 12.87
CA ARG A 69 1.95 -11.78 13.44
C ARG A 69 0.86 -12.68 13.98
N THR A 70 -0.30 -12.13 14.31
CA THR A 70 -1.38 -12.85 15.02
C THR A 70 -2.60 -13.12 14.16
N CYS A 71 -2.78 -12.35 13.07
CA CYS A 71 -3.90 -12.52 12.16
C CYS A 71 -3.53 -13.40 10.96
N ASN A 72 -4.55 -14.01 10.37
CA ASN A 72 -4.39 -14.95 9.26
C ASN A 72 -4.66 -14.32 7.88
N SER A 73 -5.24 -13.12 7.84
CA SER A 73 -5.55 -12.44 6.59
C SER A 73 -5.47 -10.91 6.71
N PRO A 74 -5.29 -10.19 5.58
CA PRO A 74 -5.32 -8.73 5.54
C PRO A 74 -6.64 -8.14 6.03
N GLY A 75 -7.77 -8.74 5.68
CA GLY A 75 -9.09 -8.29 6.14
C GLY A 75 -9.24 -8.39 7.66
N GLU A 76 -8.74 -9.48 8.26
CA GLU A 76 -8.73 -9.63 9.72
C GLU A 76 -7.84 -8.56 10.38
N ILE A 77 -6.67 -8.25 9.78
CA ILE A 77 -5.80 -7.18 10.28
C ILE A 77 -6.54 -5.84 10.27
N MET A 78 -7.20 -5.51 9.14
CA MET A 78 -7.93 -4.24 9.01
C MET A 78 -9.13 -4.15 9.95
N THR A 79 -9.91 -5.22 10.09
CA THR A 79 -11.05 -5.28 11.03
C THR A 79 -10.58 -4.99 12.44
N LYS A 80 -9.55 -5.69 12.91
CA LYS A 80 -8.99 -5.45 14.24
C LYS A 80 -8.33 -4.08 14.40
N LEU A 81 -7.70 -3.54 13.35
CA LEU A 81 -7.20 -2.17 13.37
C LEU A 81 -8.34 -1.16 13.55
N ASN A 82 -9.46 -1.33 12.83
CA ASN A 82 -10.62 -0.48 12.98
C ASN A 82 -11.19 -0.56 14.39
N ASP A 83 -11.43 -1.77 14.90
CA ASP A 83 -11.99 -2.00 16.24
C ASP A 83 -11.11 -1.37 17.35
N MET A 84 -9.79 -1.47 17.18
CA MET A 84 -8.84 -0.90 18.17
C MET A 84 -8.74 0.62 18.14
N LEU A 85 -9.02 1.24 17.00
CA LEU A 85 -8.68 2.66 16.76
C LEU A 85 -9.92 3.55 16.56
N TYR A 86 -11.10 2.96 16.35
CA TYR A 86 -12.32 3.69 16.02
C TYR A 86 -12.64 4.79 17.04
N ASP A 87 -12.71 4.46 18.32
CA ASP A 87 -13.05 5.44 19.37
C ASP A 87 -12.13 6.66 19.42
N GLU A 88 -10.83 6.43 19.22
CA GLU A 88 -9.84 7.51 19.25
C GLU A 88 -9.90 8.33 17.94
N PHE A 89 -10.15 7.69 16.81
CA PHE A 89 -10.25 8.35 15.52
C PHE A 89 -11.53 9.18 15.43
N ASP A 90 -12.67 8.66 15.93
CA ASP A 90 -13.93 9.39 15.99
C ASP A 90 -13.80 10.64 16.86
N LYS A 91 -13.22 10.52 18.07
CA LYS A 91 -12.96 11.67 18.95
C LYS A 91 -12.06 12.73 18.32
N MET A 92 -11.10 12.34 17.51
CA MET A 92 -10.19 13.25 16.82
C MET A 92 -10.73 13.77 15.49
N GLY A 93 -11.84 13.21 14.99
CA GLY A 93 -12.41 13.53 13.67
C GLY A 93 -11.47 13.18 12.50
N ILE A 94 -10.75 12.07 12.61
CA ILE A 94 -9.77 11.63 11.61
C ILE A 94 -10.09 10.22 11.12
N PHE A 95 -9.58 9.89 9.93
CA PHE A 95 -9.65 8.55 9.37
C PHE A 95 -8.36 8.23 8.61
N THR A 96 -8.21 6.98 8.24
CA THR A 96 -7.05 6.52 7.47
C THR A 96 -7.51 5.62 6.34
N THR A 97 -7.04 5.91 5.12
CA THR A 97 -7.16 4.95 4.03
C THR A 97 -5.95 4.01 4.03
N CYS A 98 -6.15 2.74 3.77
CA CYS A 98 -5.02 1.82 3.68
C CYS A 98 -5.27 0.60 2.79
N LEU A 99 -4.16 0.04 2.31
CA LEU A 99 -4.05 -1.28 1.71
C LEU A 99 -3.20 -2.17 2.61
N VAL A 100 -3.67 -3.37 2.91
CA VAL A 100 -2.86 -4.41 3.53
C VAL A 100 -2.71 -5.55 2.55
N GLY A 101 -1.46 -5.97 2.31
CA GLY A 101 -1.11 -7.10 1.48
C GLY A 101 -0.43 -8.19 2.30
N MET A 102 -0.78 -9.44 2.05
CA MET A 102 -0.13 -10.62 2.62
C MET A 102 0.33 -11.54 1.49
N ILE A 103 1.63 -11.75 1.38
CA ILE A 103 2.25 -12.62 0.39
C ILE A 103 2.51 -13.97 1.05
N ASP A 104 1.96 -15.03 0.45
CA ASP A 104 2.29 -16.42 0.75
C ASP A 104 3.28 -16.89 -0.32
N THR A 105 4.55 -17.03 0.08
CA THR A 105 5.65 -17.34 -0.85
C THR A 105 5.61 -18.80 -1.32
N LYS A 106 4.97 -19.67 -0.55
CA LYS A 106 4.82 -21.09 -0.91
C LYS A 106 3.71 -21.31 -1.93
N LYS A 107 2.58 -20.60 -1.77
CA LYS A 107 1.45 -20.65 -2.70
C LYS A 107 1.63 -19.69 -3.88
N ASN A 108 2.65 -18.83 -3.82
CA ASN A 108 2.88 -17.74 -4.76
C ASN A 108 1.63 -16.88 -4.99
N THR A 109 0.98 -16.49 -3.89
CA THR A 109 -0.22 -15.66 -3.90
C THR A 109 -0.03 -14.40 -3.07
N MET A 110 -0.75 -13.34 -3.43
CA MET A 110 -0.89 -12.15 -2.62
C MET A 110 -2.36 -11.93 -2.29
N THR A 111 -2.69 -11.96 -1.00
CA THR A 111 -4.01 -11.55 -0.53
C THR A 111 -3.97 -10.07 -0.21
N VAL A 112 -4.97 -9.31 -0.68
CA VAL A 112 -5.07 -7.86 -0.47
C VAL A 112 -6.42 -7.52 0.13
N SER A 113 -6.43 -6.59 1.07
CA SER A 113 -7.63 -5.93 1.59
C SER A 113 -7.50 -4.42 1.47
N ASN A 114 -8.62 -3.70 1.25
CA ASN A 114 -8.63 -2.28 0.93
C ASN A 114 -9.64 -1.53 1.80
N ALA A 115 -9.15 -0.59 2.61
CA ALA A 115 -9.94 0.33 3.42
C ALA A 115 -9.95 1.73 2.76
N GLY A 116 -10.74 1.91 1.71
CA GLY A 116 -10.94 3.20 1.04
C GLY A 116 -9.75 3.73 0.23
N HIS A 117 -8.67 2.98 0.13
CA HIS A 117 -7.43 3.43 -0.54
C HIS A 117 -7.50 3.25 -2.07
N TYR A 118 -6.52 3.79 -2.82
CA TYR A 118 -6.37 3.53 -4.26
C TYR A 118 -6.12 2.05 -4.51
N SER A 119 -6.80 1.48 -5.51
CA SER A 119 -6.56 0.08 -5.89
C SER A 119 -5.17 -0.09 -6.49
N PRO A 120 -4.47 -1.19 -6.19
CA PRO A 120 -3.15 -1.45 -6.77
C PRO A 120 -3.21 -1.53 -8.31
N ILE A 121 -2.14 -1.12 -8.97
CA ILE A 121 -1.92 -1.40 -10.39
C ILE A 121 -1.30 -2.79 -10.49
N VAL A 122 -1.92 -3.68 -11.26
CA VAL A 122 -1.40 -5.02 -11.53
C VAL A 122 -1.09 -5.15 -13.00
N ILE A 123 0.14 -5.51 -13.30
CA ILE A 123 0.57 -5.84 -14.65
C ILE A 123 0.63 -7.36 -14.76
N LYS A 124 -0.20 -7.93 -15.60
CA LYS A 124 -0.20 -9.37 -15.90
C LYS A 124 0.87 -9.72 -16.93
N LYS A 125 1.28 -10.98 -16.96
CA LYS A 125 2.28 -11.49 -17.89
C LYS A 125 1.88 -11.34 -19.38
N ASP A 126 0.60 -11.26 -19.68
CA ASP A 126 0.04 -10.94 -21.00
C ASP A 126 0.05 -9.44 -21.33
N VAL A 127 0.74 -8.63 -20.52
CA VAL A 127 0.87 -7.17 -20.66
C VAL A 127 -0.47 -6.41 -20.48
N CYS A 128 -1.47 -7.04 -19.88
CA CYS A 128 -2.74 -6.41 -19.58
C CYS A 128 -2.66 -5.68 -18.23
N ILE A 129 -2.88 -4.36 -18.22
CA ILE A 129 -3.07 -3.63 -16.98
C ILE A 129 -4.47 -3.93 -16.46
N LYS A 130 -4.57 -4.39 -15.21
CA LYS A 130 -5.84 -4.47 -14.50
C LYS A 130 -5.77 -3.58 -13.26
N ARG A 131 -6.57 -2.52 -13.25
CA ARG A 131 -6.86 -1.74 -12.03
C ARG A 131 -7.79 -2.51 -11.10
N ASP A 132 -8.60 -3.37 -11.70
CA ASP A 132 -9.68 -4.05 -11.01
C ASP A 132 -9.21 -5.44 -10.60
N LEU A 133 -8.73 -5.50 -9.37
CA LEU A 133 -8.53 -6.76 -8.67
C LEU A 133 -9.85 -7.38 -8.20
N ASN A 134 -11.03 -6.82 -8.59
CA ASN A 134 -12.27 -6.98 -7.85
C ASN A 134 -12.08 -6.63 -6.35
N CYS A 135 -11.05 -5.82 -6.05
CA CYS A 135 -10.77 -5.40 -4.69
C CYS A 135 -11.83 -4.38 -4.29
N LYS A 136 -12.94 -4.90 -3.75
CA LYS A 136 -14.02 -4.07 -3.25
C LYS A 136 -13.42 -3.10 -2.23
N LYS A 137 -13.55 -1.81 -2.51
CA LYS A 137 -13.13 -0.78 -1.57
C LYS A 137 -14.04 -0.82 -0.36
N GLY A 138 -13.46 -1.09 0.79
CA GLY A 138 -14.10 -0.91 2.08
C GLY A 138 -14.11 0.55 2.51
N ILE A 139 -14.73 0.80 3.64
CA ILE A 139 -14.75 2.11 4.31
C ILE A 139 -13.38 2.38 4.93
N PRO A 140 -12.85 3.62 4.92
CA PRO A 140 -11.61 3.95 5.62
C PRO A 140 -11.66 3.57 7.11
N ILE A 141 -10.52 3.22 7.69
CA ILE A 141 -10.36 2.94 9.12
C ILE A 141 -10.75 4.19 9.93
N GLY A 142 -11.60 4.02 10.94
CA GLY A 142 -12.04 5.09 11.85
C GLY A 142 -13.27 5.87 11.39
N VAL A 143 -13.93 5.49 10.27
CA VAL A 143 -15.16 6.16 9.78
C VAL A 143 -16.42 5.53 10.36
N LEU A 144 -16.46 4.21 10.48
CA LEU A 144 -17.58 3.46 11.05
C LEU A 144 -17.07 2.40 12.01
N GLU A 145 -17.87 2.15 13.06
CA GLU A 145 -17.68 1.04 13.99
C GLU A 145 -18.07 -0.30 13.33
N ASP A 146 -17.59 -1.41 13.86
CA ASP A 146 -17.97 -2.79 13.46
C ASP A 146 -17.81 -3.11 11.97
N VAL A 147 -16.81 -2.55 11.30
CA VAL A 147 -16.54 -2.80 9.88
C VAL A 147 -15.75 -4.09 9.69
N THR A 148 -16.25 -4.96 8.83
CA THR A 148 -15.51 -6.13 8.35
C THR A 148 -14.95 -5.88 6.96
N TYR A 149 -13.65 -6.20 6.75
CA TYR A 149 -12.95 -5.98 5.50
C TYR A 149 -12.76 -7.27 4.71
N GLU A 150 -13.06 -7.21 3.42
CA GLU A 150 -12.98 -8.36 2.52
C GLU A 150 -11.53 -8.63 2.06
N ASN A 151 -11.24 -9.88 1.74
CA ASN A 151 -9.97 -10.31 1.17
C ASN A 151 -10.11 -10.60 -0.32
N ASN A 152 -9.12 -10.18 -1.10
CA ASN A 152 -9.00 -10.46 -2.53
C ASN A 152 -7.66 -11.17 -2.78
N VAL A 153 -7.70 -12.28 -3.49
CA VAL A 153 -6.50 -13.10 -3.75
C VAL A 153 -6.03 -12.89 -5.17
N LEU A 154 -4.73 -12.60 -5.31
CA LEU A 154 -3.99 -12.53 -6.55
C LEU A 154 -3.10 -13.76 -6.68
N ASN A 155 -3.15 -14.41 -7.82
CA ASN A 155 -2.14 -15.39 -8.21
C ASN A 155 -0.93 -14.64 -8.78
N LEU A 156 0.22 -14.71 -8.11
CA LEU A 156 1.43 -14.03 -8.53
C LEU A 156 2.11 -14.71 -9.73
N ASP A 157 1.79 -15.96 -10.02
CA ASP A 157 2.25 -16.62 -11.25
C ASP A 157 1.73 -15.95 -12.53
N GLU A 158 0.58 -15.28 -12.43
CA GLU A 158 -0.02 -14.53 -13.53
C GLU A 158 0.44 -13.06 -13.59
N CYS A 159 1.14 -12.59 -12.58
CA CYS A 159 1.53 -11.19 -12.45
C CYS A 159 3.00 -10.98 -12.77
N SER A 160 3.31 -9.92 -13.50
CA SER A 160 4.67 -9.41 -13.67
C SER A 160 5.01 -8.38 -12.60
N MET A 161 4.01 -7.60 -12.17
CA MET A 161 4.20 -6.55 -11.16
C MET A 161 2.90 -6.22 -10.44
N VAL A 162 3.00 -5.92 -9.15
CA VAL A 162 1.93 -5.30 -8.35
C VAL A 162 2.49 -4.00 -7.76
N CYS A 163 1.85 -2.86 -8.05
CA CYS A 163 2.23 -1.56 -7.54
C CYS A 163 1.13 -0.99 -6.64
N MET A 164 1.46 -0.75 -5.38
CA MET A 164 0.63 -0.02 -4.41
C MET A 164 1.16 1.42 -4.31
N TYR A 165 0.29 2.42 -4.26
CA TYR A 165 0.66 3.84 -4.30
C TYR A 165 -0.33 4.69 -3.52
N THR A 166 0.12 5.85 -3.02
CA THR A 166 -0.73 6.90 -2.42
C THR A 166 -0.98 8.03 -3.42
N ASP A 167 -1.88 8.94 -3.10
CA ASP A 167 -2.15 10.14 -3.90
C ASP A 167 -0.93 11.08 -4.00
N GLY A 168 -0.03 11.00 -3.03
CA GLY A 168 1.19 11.81 -3.05
C GLY A 168 2.01 11.71 -4.33
N ILE A 169 1.94 10.57 -5.08
CA ILE A 169 2.56 10.49 -6.41
C ILE A 169 1.66 11.08 -7.50
N LEU A 170 0.34 10.94 -7.37
CA LEU A 170 -0.62 11.38 -8.37
C LEU A 170 -0.74 12.90 -8.42
N GLU A 171 -0.63 13.56 -7.27
CA GLU A 171 -0.80 14.99 -7.08
C GLU A 171 0.46 15.82 -7.38
N ILE A 172 1.58 15.16 -7.72
CA ILE A 172 2.79 15.87 -8.15
C ILE A 172 2.46 16.67 -9.40
N LYS A 173 2.75 17.99 -9.34
CA LYS A 173 2.44 18.94 -10.42
C LYS A 173 3.69 19.27 -11.23
N ASN A 174 3.51 19.29 -12.54
CA ASN A 174 4.52 19.81 -13.46
C ASN A 174 4.57 21.35 -13.44
N LYS A 175 5.43 21.95 -14.25
CA LYS A 175 5.58 23.41 -14.38
C LYS A 175 4.29 24.11 -14.85
N LEU A 176 3.39 23.39 -15.53
CA LEU A 176 2.08 23.88 -16.00
C LEU A 176 0.99 23.67 -14.95
N LYS A 177 1.34 23.21 -13.74
CA LYS A 177 0.43 22.88 -12.63
C LYS A 177 -0.52 21.70 -12.93
N GLU A 178 -0.22 20.89 -13.94
CA GLU A 178 -0.96 19.67 -14.23
C GLU A 178 -0.46 18.55 -13.32
N GLU A 179 -1.39 17.78 -12.73
CA GLU A 179 -1.09 16.63 -11.89
C GLU A 179 -0.54 15.47 -12.71
N TYR A 180 0.32 14.68 -12.11
CA TYR A 180 0.86 13.46 -12.73
C TYR A 180 -0.26 12.49 -13.09
N GLY A 181 -1.12 12.19 -12.15
CA GLY A 181 -2.34 11.41 -12.31
C GLY A 181 -2.11 9.92 -12.53
N VAL A 182 -3.16 9.15 -12.31
CA VAL A 182 -3.10 7.68 -12.35
C VAL A 182 -2.80 7.14 -13.74
N SER A 183 -3.29 7.76 -14.80
CA SER A 183 -3.07 7.27 -16.18
C SER A 183 -1.60 7.38 -16.63
N ARG A 184 -0.87 8.42 -16.16
CA ARG A 184 0.57 8.52 -16.40
C ARG A 184 1.33 7.48 -15.59
N LEU A 185 0.95 7.25 -14.32
CA LEU A 185 1.56 6.21 -13.49
C LEU A 185 1.39 4.81 -14.11
N GLU A 186 0.20 4.49 -14.61
CA GLU A 186 -0.05 3.22 -15.29
C GLU A 186 0.78 3.06 -16.56
N SER A 187 0.79 4.09 -17.41
CA SER A 187 1.60 4.09 -18.63
C SER A 187 3.08 3.93 -18.31
N PHE A 188 3.55 4.58 -17.24
CA PHE A 188 4.91 4.45 -16.74
C PHE A 188 5.21 3.02 -16.30
N MET A 189 4.36 2.42 -15.47
CA MET A 189 4.54 1.06 -14.99
C MET A 189 4.51 0.05 -16.15
N GLN A 190 3.59 0.22 -17.10
CA GLN A 190 3.49 -0.65 -18.28
C GLN A 190 4.74 -0.59 -19.18
N LYS A 191 5.38 0.54 -19.28
CA LYS A 191 6.61 0.69 -20.08
C LYS A 191 7.84 0.10 -19.41
N ASN A 192 7.85 0.07 -18.08
CA ASN A 192 9.07 -0.20 -17.30
C ASN A 192 9.03 -1.50 -16.49
N TYR A 193 7.93 -2.26 -16.49
CA TYR A 193 7.75 -3.46 -15.64
C TYR A 193 8.81 -4.56 -15.83
N THR A 194 9.52 -4.57 -16.95
CA THR A 194 10.59 -5.55 -17.25
C THR A 194 11.92 -5.20 -16.59
N TYR A 195 12.08 -3.97 -16.09
CA TYR A 195 13.29 -3.55 -15.39
C TYR A 195 13.28 -4.02 -13.93
N SER A 196 14.45 -4.01 -13.29
CA SER A 196 14.52 -4.22 -11.84
C SER A 196 13.74 -3.13 -11.12
N GLN A 197 13.15 -3.47 -9.98
CA GLN A 197 12.34 -2.51 -9.20
C GLN A 197 13.17 -1.30 -8.76
N GLU A 198 14.47 -1.47 -8.49
CA GLU A 198 15.38 -0.35 -8.19
C GLU A 198 15.50 0.61 -9.36
N LEU A 199 15.68 0.09 -10.58
CA LEU A 199 15.77 0.92 -11.79
C LEU A 199 14.44 1.63 -12.08
N ILE A 200 13.31 0.96 -11.87
CA ILE A 200 11.97 1.58 -12.00
C ILE A 200 11.85 2.78 -11.06
N VAL A 201 12.27 2.63 -9.79
CA VAL A 201 12.23 3.73 -8.82
C VAL A 201 13.15 4.89 -9.26
N GLU A 202 14.35 4.62 -9.79
CA GLU A 202 15.25 5.68 -10.27
C GLU A 202 14.70 6.41 -11.49
N ILE A 203 14.12 5.69 -12.46
CA ILE A 203 13.48 6.30 -13.64
C ILE A 203 12.28 7.14 -13.18
N LEU A 204 11.45 6.64 -12.28
CA LEU A 204 10.32 7.37 -11.74
C LEU A 204 10.74 8.66 -11.03
N LYS A 205 11.79 8.60 -10.21
CA LYS A 205 12.38 9.79 -9.56
C LYS A 205 12.86 10.83 -10.58
N ALA A 206 13.35 10.41 -11.72
CA ALA A 206 13.78 11.30 -12.78
C ALA A 206 12.60 11.94 -13.52
N GLU A 207 11.53 11.19 -13.74
CA GLU A 207 10.30 11.66 -14.41
C GLU A 207 9.51 12.65 -13.53
N LEU A 208 9.56 12.48 -12.19
CA LEU A 208 8.85 13.32 -11.22
C LEU A 208 9.63 14.59 -10.78
N LYS A 209 10.72 14.95 -11.42
CA LYS A 209 11.49 16.20 -11.22
C LYS A 209 11.03 17.30 -12.15
#